data_dae7519f307390841ac51ef2e615bacb
#
_entry.id   dae7519f307390841ac51ef2e615bacb
#
_cell.length_a   1.000
_cell.length_b   1.000
_cell.length_c   1.000
_cell.angle_alpha   90.00
_cell.angle_beta   90.00
_cell.angle_gamma   90.00
#
_symmetry.space_group_name_H-M   'P 1'
#
loop_
_entity.id
_entity.type
_entity.pdbx_description
1 polymer ?
#
loop_
_entity_poly.entity_id
_entity_poly.type
_entity_poly.pdbx_seq_one_letter_code
_entity_poly.pdbx_strand_id
1 'polypeptide(L)'
;IWLLEHNSVFTAGSSHSDLDQKYIEKIPVIKVNRGGQMTFHGPGQLIIYFMLNIKKRKLGLIEFINQIEKLIINAFAKKNIKLYTKKEKNRGLWIKSNEGMKKIIFIGLRYSGGVIYHGISINFKPDLQKFRLISPCGLNVFEISSLEELGINYSYDQIVKEIKNQMILEFP
;
A
#
# COMPACT_ATOMS: atom_id res chain seq x y z
N ILE A 1 -4.56 -0.11 14.89
CA ILE A 1 -3.77 0.12 13.66
C ILE A 1 -2.32 -0.23 13.96
N TRP A 2 -1.65 -0.97 13.06
CA TRP A 2 -0.23 -1.34 13.20
C TRP A 2 0.57 -0.74 12.04
N LEU A 3 1.74 -0.19 12.36
CA LEU A 3 2.73 0.30 11.42
C LEU A 3 3.99 -0.55 11.59
N LEU A 4 4.44 -1.19 10.51
CA LEU A 4 5.59 -2.10 10.54
C LEU A 4 6.25 -2.23 9.15
N GLU A 5 7.38 -2.91 9.10
CA GLU A 5 7.98 -3.46 7.89
C GLU A 5 7.98 -4.99 7.97
N HIS A 6 7.89 -5.66 6.84
CA HIS A 6 8.04 -7.11 6.75
C HIS A 6 9.46 -7.51 6.36
N ASN A 7 9.87 -8.69 6.74
CA ASN A 7 10.89 -9.42 5.99
C ASN A 7 10.39 -9.66 4.55
N SER A 8 11.31 -9.91 3.62
CA SER A 8 10.96 -10.15 2.22
C SER A 8 9.95 -11.30 2.08
N VAL A 9 8.80 -11.01 1.48
CA VAL A 9 7.71 -11.96 1.27
C VAL A 9 6.87 -11.56 0.05
N PHE A 10 6.48 -12.53 -0.76
CA PHE A 10 5.42 -12.35 -1.74
C PHE A 10 4.09 -12.75 -1.11
N THR A 11 3.05 -11.95 -1.32
CA THR A 11 1.70 -12.31 -0.90
C THR A 11 0.77 -12.39 -2.10
N ALA A 12 -0.01 -13.48 -2.19
CA ALA A 12 -1.05 -13.64 -3.19
C ALA A 12 -2.40 -13.33 -2.57
N GLY A 13 -3.08 -12.31 -3.08
CA GLY A 13 -4.40 -11.91 -2.64
C GLY A 13 -5.52 -12.75 -3.22
N SER A 14 -6.76 -12.47 -2.83
CA SER A 14 -7.95 -13.24 -3.19
C SER A 14 -8.31 -13.26 -4.69
N SER A 15 -7.75 -12.34 -5.48
CA SER A 15 -7.97 -12.29 -6.94
C SER A 15 -6.87 -12.99 -7.73
N HIS A 16 -5.95 -13.67 -7.06
CA HIS A 16 -4.90 -14.45 -7.70
C HIS A 16 -5.37 -15.91 -7.82
N SER A 17 -5.52 -16.41 -9.05
CA SER A 17 -5.83 -17.81 -9.34
C SER A 17 -4.54 -18.64 -9.21
N ASP A 18 -4.66 -19.80 -8.64
CA ASP A 18 -3.69 -20.91 -8.58
C ASP A 18 -2.23 -20.56 -8.31
N LEU A 19 -1.85 -20.75 -7.06
CA LEU A 19 -0.47 -20.71 -6.60
C LEU A 19 0.01 -22.12 -6.25
N ASP A 20 0.68 -22.76 -7.20
CA ASP A 20 1.50 -23.93 -6.91
C ASP A 20 2.90 -23.54 -6.43
N GLN A 21 3.29 -22.27 -6.63
CA GLN A 21 4.63 -21.79 -6.31
C GLN A 21 4.72 -21.32 -4.86
N LYS A 22 5.52 -22.05 -4.06
CA LYS A 22 5.77 -21.72 -2.64
C LYS A 22 6.88 -20.68 -2.44
N TYR A 23 7.76 -20.50 -3.42
CA TYR A 23 8.89 -19.59 -3.37
C TYR A 23 9.16 -18.93 -4.72
N ILE A 24 9.58 -17.67 -4.72
CA ILE A 24 10.14 -16.94 -5.86
C ILE A 24 11.53 -16.46 -5.41
N GLU A 25 12.60 -16.90 -6.10
CA GLU A 25 14.00 -16.56 -5.72
C GLU A 25 14.29 -16.77 -4.22
N LYS A 26 13.91 -17.91 -3.65
CA LYS A 26 14.04 -18.26 -2.22
C LYS A 26 13.20 -17.38 -1.27
N ILE A 27 12.43 -16.43 -1.76
CA ILE A 27 11.50 -15.63 -0.97
C ILE A 27 10.17 -16.38 -0.88
N PRO A 28 9.59 -16.56 0.31
CA PRO A 28 8.34 -17.29 0.48
C PRO A 28 7.18 -16.58 -0.21
N VAL A 29 6.26 -17.35 -0.76
CA VAL A 29 4.97 -16.91 -1.29
C VAL A 29 3.86 -17.37 -0.36
N ILE A 30 3.11 -16.42 0.19
CA ILE A 30 2.05 -16.71 1.16
C ILE A 30 0.70 -16.31 0.57
N LYS A 31 -0.24 -17.25 0.56
CA LYS A 31 -1.63 -16.96 0.19
C LYS A 31 -2.33 -16.25 1.34
N VAL A 32 -2.93 -15.11 1.03
CA VAL A 32 -3.64 -14.26 2.01
C VAL A 32 -4.99 -13.83 1.45
N ASN A 33 -5.90 -13.44 2.33
CA ASN A 33 -7.26 -13.09 1.95
C ASN A 33 -7.49 -11.58 1.71
N ARG A 34 -6.42 -10.77 1.53
CA ARG A 34 -6.55 -9.36 1.12
C ARG A 34 -7.09 -9.24 -0.31
N GLY A 35 -7.64 -8.11 -0.64
CA GLY A 35 -7.99 -7.78 -2.03
C GLY A 35 -6.76 -7.69 -2.93
N GLY A 36 -6.98 -7.88 -4.25
CA GLY A 36 -5.95 -7.78 -5.28
C GLY A 36 -5.19 -9.08 -5.56
N GLN A 37 -4.20 -8.97 -6.44
CA GLN A 37 -3.38 -10.07 -6.94
C GLN A 37 -2.10 -10.22 -6.10
N MET A 38 -1.03 -10.76 -6.72
CA MET A 38 0.28 -10.89 -6.07
C MET A 38 0.95 -9.53 -5.87
N THR A 39 1.66 -9.40 -4.75
CA THR A 39 2.53 -8.25 -4.47
C THR A 39 3.75 -8.68 -3.67
N PHE A 40 4.74 -7.81 -3.58
CA PHE A 40 5.92 -7.96 -2.74
C PHE A 40 5.85 -7.06 -1.51
N HIS A 41 6.33 -7.57 -0.38
CA HIS A 41 6.60 -6.80 0.83
C HIS A 41 8.02 -7.09 1.30
N GLY A 42 8.70 -6.06 1.83
CA GLY A 42 10.06 -6.18 2.30
C GLY A 42 10.59 -4.91 2.97
N PRO A 43 11.85 -4.93 3.44
CA PRO A 43 12.49 -3.77 4.04
C PRO A 43 12.41 -2.53 3.14
N GLY A 44 12.26 -1.37 3.75
CA GLY A 44 12.06 -0.10 3.04
C GLY A 44 10.62 0.17 2.60
N GLN A 45 9.68 -0.73 2.91
CA GLN A 45 8.26 -0.55 2.65
C GLN A 45 7.49 -0.46 3.96
N LEU A 46 6.86 0.68 4.24
CA LEU A 46 5.96 0.81 5.39
C LEU A 46 4.64 0.11 5.11
N ILE A 47 4.25 -0.79 5.99
CA ILE A 47 2.95 -1.45 5.99
C ILE A 47 2.10 -0.86 7.10
N ILE A 48 0.86 -0.53 6.78
CA ILE A 48 -0.13 -0.05 7.74
C ILE A 48 -1.31 -1.00 7.72
N TYR A 49 -1.46 -1.79 8.79
CA TYR A 49 -2.60 -2.68 8.96
C TYR A 49 -3.72 -2.00 9.74
N PHE A 50 -4.92 -2.11 9.20
CA PHE A 50 -6.16 -1.69 9.85
C PHE A 50 -6.90 -2.92 10.37
N MET A 51 -7.33 -2.86 11.62
CA MET A 51 -8.21 -3.83 12.27
C MET A 51 -9.31 -3.03 12.94
N LEU A 52 -10.26 -2.56 12.12
CA LEU A 52 -11.26 -1.58 12.54
C LEU A 52 -12.68 -2.06 12.22
N ASN A 53 -13.57 -1.97 13.19
CA ASN A 53 -15.00 -2.18 12.96
C ASN A 53 -15.64 -0.91 12.39
N ILE A 54 -15.68 -0.83 11.04
CA ILE A 54 -16.23 0.34 10.33
C ILE A 54 -17.76 0.37 10.38
N LYS A 55 -18.43 -0.78 10.58
CA LYS A 55 -19.88 -0.83 10.78
C LYS A 55 -20.31 -0.05 12.02
N LYS A 56 -19.57 -0.20 13.14
CA LYS A 56 -19.81 0.60 14.35
C LYS A 56 -19.60 2.11 14.13
N ARG A 57 -18.74 2.47 13.18
CA ARG A 57 -18.48 3.86 12.77
C ARG A 57 -19.46 4.37 11.71
N LYS A 58 -20.44 3.55 11.28
CA LYS A 58 -21.40 3.85 10.21
C LYS A 58 -20.73 4.20 8.87
N LEU A 59 -19.57 3.62 8.59
CA LEU A 59 -18.80 3.85 7.36
C LEU A 59 -18.97 2.68 6.39
N GLY A 60 -19.10 3.00 5.10
CA GLY A 60 -18.98 2.05 4.00
C GLY A 60 -17.52 1.79 3.64
N LEU A 61 -17.24 0.67 2.96
CA LEU A 61 -15.88 0.32 2.53
C LEU A 61 -15.25 1.41 1.65
N ILE A 62 -15.98 1.91 0.68
CA ILE A 62 -15.47 2.95 -0.26
C ILE A 62 -15.19 4.25 0.47
N GLU A 63 -16.06 4.62 1.40
CA GLU A 63 -15.88 5.82 2.22
C GLU A 63 -14.64 5.70 3.11
N PHE A 64 -14.45 4.55 3.76
CA PHE A 64 -13.24 4.26 4.53
C PHE A 64 -11.97 4.36 3.68
N ILE A 65 -11.99 3.80 2.46
CA ILE A 65 -10.84 3.90 1.55
C ILE A 65 -10.55 5.37 1.19
N ASN A 66 -11.58 6.16 0.89
CA ASN A 66 -11.42 7.58 0.57
C ASN A 66 -10.86 8.37 1.76
N GLN A 67 -11.27 8.04 3.00
CA GLN A 67 -10.70 8.63 4.22
C GLN A 67 -9.21 8.31 4.34
N ILE A 68 -8.80 7.05 4.15
CA ILE A 68 -7.38 6.66 4.18
C ILE A 68 -6.58 7.38 3.08
N GLU A 69 -7.10 7.41 1.85
CA GLU A 69 -6.44 8.13 0.75
C GLU A 69 -6.21 9.60 1.12
N LYS A 70 -7.25 10.29 1.63
CA LYS A 70 -7.17 11.70 2.07
C LYS A 70 -6.17 11.90 3.19
N LEU A 71 -6.20 11.02 4.20
CA LEU A 71 -5.27 11.04 5.33
C LEU A 71 -3.81 10.98 4.85
N ILE A 72 -3.50 10.00 4.00
CA ILE A 72 -2.14 9.84 3.48
C ILE A 72 -1.73 11.02 2.58
N ILE A 73 -2.61 11.49 1.71
CA ILE A 73 -2.36 12.68 0.88
C ILE A 73 -2.01 13.87 1.75
N ASN A 74 -2.77 14.12 2.81
CA ASN A 74 -2.53 15.23 3.73
C ASN A 74 -1.18 15.10 4.46
N ALA A 75 -0.83 13.88 4.92
CA ALA A 75 0.45 13.63 5.57
C ALA A 75 1.64 13.93 4.65
N PHE A 76 1.56 13.51 3.39
CA PHE A 76 2.61 13.76 2.39
C PHE A 76 2.65 15.23 1.94
N ALA A 77 1.49 15.87 1.80
CA ALA A 77 1.41 17.29 1.42
C ALA A 77 2.12 18.22 2.42
N LYS A 78 2.09 17.88 3.72
CA LYS A 78 2.85 18.61 4.76
C LYS A 78 4.37 18.51 4.58
N LYS A 79 4.83 17.61 3.74
CA LYS A 79 6.24 17.44 3.34
C LYS A 79 6.50 17.85 1.90
N ASN A 80 5.60 18.63 1.31
CA ASN A 80 5.65 19.10 -0.08
C ASN A 80 5.69 17.97 -1.12
N ILE A 81 5.19 16.77 -0.77
CA ILE A 81 5.08 15.63 -1.69
C ILE A 81 3.63 15.52 -2.14
N LYS A 82 3.38 15.74 -3.43
CA LYS A 82 2.04 15.72 -4.00
C LYS A 82 1.67 14.34 -4.49
N LEU A 83 0.62 13.76 -3.90
CA LEU A 83 0.06 12.48 -4.28
C LEU A 83 -1.24 12.65 -5.08
N TYR A 84 -1.49 11.70 -5.97
CA TYR A 84 -2.68 11.65 -6.82
C TYR A 84 -3.39 10.31 -6.63
N THR A 85 -4.72 10.30 -6.66
CA THR A 85 -5.53 9.09 -6.64
C THR A 85 -5.80 8.59 -8.06
N LYS A 86 -5.81 7.27 -8.25
CA LYS A 86 -6.47 6.61 -9.38
C LYS A 86 -7.57 5.72 -8.83
N LYS A 87 -8.72 5.68 -9.49
CA LYS A 87 -9.90 4.88 -9.12
C LYS A 87 -9.88 3.52 -9.84
N GLU A 88 -10.79 2.64 -9.46
CA GLU A 88 -11.03 1.32 -10.08
C GLU A 88 -9.85 0.35 -9.95
N LYS A 89 -9.52 -0.38 -11.03
CA LYS A 89 -8.49 -1.45 -11.05
C LYS A 89 -7.11 -0.98 -10.59
N ASN A 90 -6.79 0.30 -10.79
CA ASN A 90 -5.49 0.89 -10.47
C ASN A 90 -5.50 1.70 -9.17
N ARG A 91 -6.50 1.47 -8.29
CA ARG A 91 -6.64 2.20 -7.04
C ARG A 91 -5.36 2.18 -6.22
N GLY A 92 -5.03 3.33 -5.63
CA GLY A 92 -3.84 3.60 -4.85
C GLY A 92 -3.35 5.02 -5.05
N LEU A 93 -2.19 5.36 -4.47
CA LEU A 93 -1.66 6.71 -4.56
C LEU A 93 -0.40 6.74 -5.42
N TRP A 94 -0.34 7.77 -6.25
CA TRP A 94 0.59 7.90 -7.35
C TRP A 94 1.34 9.23 -7.26
N ILE A 95 2.53 9.27 -7.83
CA ILE A 95 3.31 10.50 -8.03
C ILE A 95 3.48 10.74 -9.53
N LYS A 96 3.39 12.00 -9.94
CA LYS A 96 3.72 12.41 -11.31
C LYS A 96 5.23 12.56 -11.42
N SER A 97 5.85 11.81 -12.31
CA SER A 97 7.26 11.92 -12.70
C SER A 97 7.40 12.41 -14.14
N ASN A 98 8.64 12.61 -14.60
CA ASN A 98 8.93 12.94 -16.00
C ASN A 98 8.53 11.81 -16.97
N GLU A 99 8.52 10.57 -16.49
CA GLU A 99 8.15 9.37 -17.24
C GLU A 99 6.66 8.99 -17.09
N GLY A 100 5.84 9.84 -16.48
CA GLY A 100 4.43 9.60 -16.27
C GLY A 100 4.08 9.33 -14.79
N MET A 101 2.94 8.68 -14.59
CA MET A 101 2.42 8.42 -13.24
C MET A 101 3.04 7.14 -12.68
N LYS A 102 3.66 7.24 -11.50
CA LYS A 102 4.30 6.13 -10.78
C LYS A 102 3.53 5.81 -9.50
N LYS A 103 3.19 4.54 -9.30
CA LYS A 103 2.47 4.07 -8.11
C LYS A 103 3.45 3.80 -6.99
N ILE A 104 3.25 4.45 -5.86
CA ILE A 104 4.08 4.28 -4.67
C ILE A 104 3.30 3.75 -3.46
N ILE A 105 1.97 3.83 -3.49
CA ILE A 105 1.12 3.34 -2.39
C ILE A 105 0.06 2.40 -2.94
N PHE A 106 -0.01 1.21 -2.34
CA PHE A 106 -0.93 0.14 -2.72
C PHE A 106 -1.97 -0.03 -1.61
N ILE A 107 -3.21 -0.32 -2.01
CA ILE A 107 -4.33 -0.55 -1.11
C ILE A 107 -4.81 -1.99 -1.30
N GLY A 108 -4.68 -2.81 -0.27
CA GLY A 108 -5.06 -4.22 -0.28
C GLY A 108 -5.89 -4.57 0.95
N LEU A 109 -7.10 -4.01 1.05
CA LEU A 109 -8.00 -4.22 2.18
C LEU A 109 -8.89 -5.47 1.99
N ARG A 110 -9.33 -6.03 3.10
CA ARG A 110 -10.42 -7.00 3.18
C ARG A 110 -11.51 -6.45 4.08
N TYR A 111 -12.76 -6.53 3.64
CA TYR A 111 -13.93 -6.23 4.45
C TYR A 111 -14.72 -7.52 4.71
N SER A 112 -15.00 -7.82 5.97
CA SER A 112 -15.79 -8.99 6.36
C SER A 112 -16.49 -8.74 7.69
N GLY A 113 -17.79 -9.02 7.79
CA GLY A 113 -18.55 -8.89 9.03
C GLY A 113 -18.58 -7.48 9.64
N GLY A 114 -18.38 -6.43 8.85
CA GLY A 114 -18.31 -5.05 9.35
C GLY A 114 -16.91 -4.60 9.77
N VAL A 115 -15.90 -5.46 9.67
CA VAL A 115 -14.52 -5.21 10.06
C VAL A 115 -13.62 -5.13 8.83
N ILE A 116 -12.69 -4.19 8.86
CA ILE A 116 -11.59 -4.07 7.88
C ILE A 116 -10.37 -4.80 8.41
N TYR A 117 -9.72 -5.55 7.52
CA TYR A 117 -8.45 -6.24 7.73
C TYR A 117 -7.43 -5.85 6.66
N HIS A 118 -6.16 -6.18 6.89
CA HIS A 118 -5.04 -5.79 6.06
C HIS A 118 -4.92 -4.27 5.97
N GLY A 119 -4.46 -3.73 4.85
CA GLY A 119 -4.18 -2.30 4.84
C GLY A 119 -3.57 -1.77 3.57
N ILE A 120 -2.57 -0.93 3.76
CA ILE A 120 -1.83 -0.26 2.68
C ILE A 120 -0.34 -0.51 2.82
N SER A 121 0.38 -0.42 1.70
CA SER A 121 1.84 -0.41 1.68
C SER A 121 2.34 0.86 1.00
N ILE A 122 3.39 1.46 1.56
CA ILE A 122 4.03 2.68 1.08
C ILE A 122 5.48 2.38 0.73
N ASN A 123 5.84 2.57 -0.53
CA ASN A 123 7.19 2.34 -1.02
C ASN A 123 8.08 3.55 -0.72
N PHE A 124 8.88 3.49 0.35
CA PHE A 124 9.95 4.45 0.60
C PHE A 124 11.20 4.08 -0.21
N LYS A 125 11.76 2.90 0.03
CA LYS A 125 12.96 2.37 -0.63
C LYS A 125 13.01 0.83 -0.66
N PRO A 126 11.92 0.12 -1.03
CA PRO A 126 11.98 -1.33 -1.14
C PRO A 126 12.82 -1.74 -2.35
N ASP A 127 13.26 -3.01 -2.36
CA ASP A 127 13.86 -3.61 -3.56
C ASP A 127 12.82 -3.75 -4.68
N LEU A 128 12.81 -2.80 -5.61
CA LEU A 128 11.85 -2.76 -6.72
C LEU A 128 12.07 -3.88 -7.74
N GLN A 129 13.26 -4.52 -7.79
CA GLN A 129 13.50 -5.66 -8.68
C GLN A 129 12.58 -6.83 -8.34
N LYS A 130 12.17 -6.97 -7.06
CA LYS A 130 11.24 -8.01 -6.63
C LYS A 130 9.85 -7.85 -7.22
N PHE A 131 9.40 -6.63 -7.47
CA PHE A 131 8.14 -6.39 -8.17
C PHE A 131 8.20 -6.84 -9.64
N ARG A 132 9.39 -6.85 -10.27
CA ARG A 132 9.57 -7.30 -11.65
C ARG A 132 9.45 -8.82 -11.82
N LEU A 133 9.56 -9.58 -10.74
CA LEU A 133 9.43 -11.03 -10.75
C LEU A 133 7.96 -11.50 -10.78
N ILE A 134 7.04 -10.58 -10.62
CA ILE A 134 5.60 -10.83 -10.54
C ILE A 134 4.85 -9.88 -11.48
N SER A 135 3.57 -10.18 -11.75
CA SER A 135 2.66 -9.26 -12.46
C SER A 135 1.72 -8.59 -11.45
N PRO A 136 2.16 -7.52 -10.76
CA PRO A 136 1.42 -6.96 -9.65
C PRO A 136 0.17 -6.25 -10.15
N CYS A 137 -1.01 -6.83 -9.86
CA CYS A 137 -2.32 -6.22 -10.10
C CYS A 137 -2.60 -5.83 -11.58
N GLY A 138 -1.94 -6.49 -12.54
CA GLY A 138 -2.08 -6.15 -13.96
C GLY A 138 -1.51 -4.79 -14.36
N LEU A 139 -0.68 -4.21 -13.50
CA LEU A 139 0.10 -3.01 -13.80
C LEU A 139 1.34 -3.37 -14.63
N ASN A 140 1.76 -2.45 -15.48
CA ASN A 140 3.11 -2.50 -15.99
C ASN A 140 4.08 -2.27 -14.80
N VAL A 141 5.04 -3.18 -14.64
CA VAL A 141 6.01 -3.11 -13.54
C VAL A 141 6.78 -1.78 -13.51
N PHE A 142 6.93 -1.13 -14.65
CA PHE A 142 7.55 0.19 -14.77
C PHE A 142 6.69 1.35 -14.22
N GLU A 143 5.40 1.11 -13.96
CA GLU A 143 4.54 2.08 -13.27
C GLU A 143 4.71 2.04 -11.74
N ILE A 144 5.39 1.01 -11.20
CA ILE A 144 5.67 0.88 -9.78
C ILE A 144 7.00 1.57 -9.48
N SER A 145 7.03 2.36 -8.42
CA SER A 145 8.23 3.07 -7.99
C SER A 145 8.27 3.25 -6.47
N SER A 146 9.26 3.97 -6.00
CA SER A 146 9.45 4.37 -4.61
C SER A 146 9.84 5.84 -4.52
N LEU A 147 9.79 6.41 -3.31
CA LEU A 147 10.26 7.79 -3.10
C LEU A 147 11.74 7.91 -3.43
N GLU A 148 12.56 6.92 -3.06
CA GLU A 148 13.99 6.91 -3.33
C GLU A 148 14.29 6.85 -4.82
N GLU A 149 13.66 5.93 -5.58
CA GLU A 149 13.87 5.80 -7.03
C GLU A 149 13.45 7.07 -7.79
N LEU A 150 12.43 7.78 -7.30
CA LEU A 150 11.97 9.05 -7.87
C LEU A 150 12.84 10.25 -7.47
N GLY A 151 13.91 10.03 -6.68
CA GLY A 151 14.80 11.10 -6.21
C GLY A 151 14.10 12.11 -5.28
N ILE A 152 12.99 11.71 -4.65
CA ILE A 152 12.23 12.61 -3.77
C ILE A 152 12.95 12.68 -2.43
N ASN A 153 13.32 13.90 -2.02
CA ASN A 153 13.87 14.12 -0.70
C ASN A 153 12.79 13.94 0.36
N TYR A 154 13.02 13.01 1.30
CA TYR A 154 12.10 12.72 2.39
C TYR A 154 12.82 12.35 3.67
N SER A 155 12.14 12.56 4.80
CA SER A 155 12.50 11.96 6.08
C SER A 155 11.45 10.92 6.44
N TYR A 156 11.86 9.65 6.50
CA TYR A 156 11.00 8.53 6.86
C TYR A 156 10.24 8.81 8.17
N ASP A 157 11.00 9.15 9.23
CA ASP A 157 10.42 9.38 10.56
C ASP A 157 9.42 10.54 10.58
N GLN A 158 9.69 11.61 9.82
CA GLN A 158 8.78 12.74 9.74
C GLN A 158 7.48 12.38 9.03
N ILE A 159 7.53 11.61 7.93
CA ILE A 159 6.32 11.15 7.22
C ILE A 159 5.54 10.19 8.11
N VAL A 160 6.21 9.22 8.73
CA VAL A 160 5.56 8.26 9.64
C VAL A 160 4.91 8.97 10.83
N LYS A 161 5.59 9.96 11.43
CA LYS A 161 5.03 10.78 12.50
C LYS A 161 3.76 11.51 12.04
N GLU A 162 3.79 12.10 10.85
CA GLU A 162 2.65 12.82 10.32
C GLU A 162 1.47 11.88 10.00
N ILE A 163 1.75 10.70 9.43
CA ILE A 163 0.73 9.66 9.22
C ILE A 163 0.08 9.26 10.56
N LYS A 164 0.88 9.03 11.60
CA LYS A 164 0.37 8.72 12.95
C LYS A 164 -0.52 9.83 13.48
N ASN A 165 -0.11 11.09 13.37
CA ASN A 165 -0.89 12.25 13.81
C ASN A 165 -2.25 12.30 13.08
N GLN A 166 -2.26 12.12 11.76
CA GLN A 166 -3.49 12.10 10.97
C GLN A 166 -4.40 10.92 11.36
N MET A 167 -3.80 9.75 11.66
CA MET A 167 -4.56 8.57 12.10
C MET A 167 -5.23 8.76 13.46
N ILE A 168 -4.56 9.40 14.41
CA ILE A 168 -5.13 9.69 15.74
C ILE A 168 -6.32 10.65 15.61
N LEU A 169 -6.24 11.62 14.70
CA LEU A 169 -7.33 12.56 14.45
C LEU A 169 -8.54 11.90 13.78
N GLU A 170 -8.29 10.99 12.83
CA GLU A 170 -9.35 10.35 12.04
C GLU A 170 -9.97 9.13 12.72
N PHE A 171 -9.17 8.41 13.51
CA PHE A 171 -9.56 7.16 14.18
C PHE A 171 -9.28 7.20 15.70
N PRO A 172 -9.88 8.14 16.43
CA PRO A 172 -9.71 8.29 17.89
C PRO A 172 -10.17 7.04 18.65
#